data_2948fdb38edae82711e09840c5241326
#
_entry.id   2948fdb38edae82711e09840c5241326
#
_cell.length_a   1.000
_cell.length_b   1.000
_cell.length_c   1.000
_cell.angle_alpha   90.00
_cell.angle_beta   90.00
_cell.angle_gamma   90.00
#
_symmetry.space_group_name_H-M   'P 1'
#
loop_
_entity.id
_entity.type
_entity.pdbx_description
1 polymer ?
#
loop_
_entity_poly.entity_id
_entity_poly.type
_entity_poly.pdbx_seq_one_letter_code
_entity_poly.pdbx_strand_id
1 'polypeptide(L)'
;MFKLKKRSRINYWSCSNFANLIRGEEKPCALPWDEWQQWRETSAKKHPYRYWLAEKGLDFLQDIVNLPMDIYHTIEVYVRNRFFDKLHYLKTGLPAGEYYDLDHRILHGIFNELVIFVESEQAHLMKAYPERKYKFVKGRCKQAGLDYLNWAGQLKLNEDYGFSPDDEDYNKPTAQAIDSQKILQLYNWWLDRDYRVSPYDLFTKEKDGKYYYRKIDEMEHKYDEEDTEKLIELIKIRSSLWT
;
A
#
# COMPACT_ATOMS: atom_id res chain seq x y z
N MET A 1 2.16 -22.56 8.66
CA MET A 1 3.14 -22.37 9.74
C MET A 1 2.92 -20.98 10.33
N PHE A 2 2.53 -20.89 11.59
CA PHE A 2 2.25 -19.63 12.27
C PHE A 2 3.59 -18.91 12.53
N LYS A 3 3.84 -17.79 11.87
CA LYS A 3 5.04 -16.97 12.14
C LYS A 3 4.70 -15.94 13.20
N LEU A 4 5.41 -15.96 14.33
CA LEU A 4 5.30 -14.95 15.37
C LEU A 4 5.68 -13.58 14.79
N LYS A 5 4.76 -12.61 14.87
CA LYS A 5 5.02 -11.22 14.48
C LYS A 5 5.45 -10.43 15.71
N LYS A 6 6.72 -10.05 15.75
CA LYS A 6 7.21 -9.17 16.80
C LYS A 6 6.60 -7.77 16.62
N ARG A 7 6.08 -7.20 17.71
CA ARG A 7 5.62 -5.81 17.71
C ARG A 7 6.82 -4.88 17.51
N SER A 8 6.65 -3.83 16.70
CA SER A 8 7.69 -2.80 16.55
C SER A 8 8.06 -2.22 17.91
N ARG A 9 9.35 -2.21 18.23
CA ARG A 9 9.90 -1.72 19.49
C ARG A 9 10.54 -0.37 19.27
N ILE A 10 10.12 0.61 20.04
CA ILE A 10 10.69 1.97 20.00
C ILE A 10 11.99 2.02 20.81
N ASN A 11 12.07 1.27 21.92
CA ASN A 11 13.21 1.26 22.81
C ASN A 11 13.75 -0.15 23.03
N TYR A 12 14.96 -0.40 22.61
CA TYR A 12 15.68 -1.63 22.91
C TYR A 12 16.44 -1.51 24.23
N TRP A 13 16.43 -2.58 25.04
CA TRP A 13 17.13 -2.58 26.32
C TRP A 13 18.63 -2.43 26.17
N SER A 14 19.20 -2.89 25.05
CA SER A 14 20.61 -2.65 24.69
C SER A 14 20.97 -1.16 24.50
N CYS A 15 19.98 -0.28 24.37
CA CYS A 15 20.17 1.18 24.27
C CYS A 15 19.90 1.93 25.59
N SER A 16 19.63 1.21 26.67
CA SER A 16 19.36 1.81 27.99
C SER A 16 20.64 2.22 28.72
N ASN A 17 20.50 3.15 29.69
CA ASN A 17 21.57 3.50 30.61
C ASN A 17 22.10 2.30 31.39
N PHE A 18 21.23 1.31 31.67
CA PHE A 18 21.63 0.05 32.32
C PHE A 18 22.54 -0.78 31.42
N ALA A 19 22.27 -0.82 30.11
CA ALA A 19 23.16 -1.48 29.14
C ALA A 19 24.51 -0.77 29.07
N ASN A 20 24.54 0.57 29.13
CA ASN A 20 25.77 1.36 29.16
C ASN A 20 26.62 1.04 30.44
N LEU A 21 25.95 0.89 31.58
CA LEU A 21 26.61 0.48 32.82
C LEU A 21 27.23 -0.93 32.70
N ILE A 22 26.51 -1.89 32.14
CA ILE A 22 27.00 -3.25 31.89
C ILE A 22 28.17 -3.21 30.91
N ARG A 23 28.05 -2.48 29.79
CA ARG A 23 29.08 -2.35 28.76
C ARG A 23 30.32 -1.65 29.29
N GLY A 24 30.13 -0.68 30.19
CA GLY A 24 31.19 0.15 30.75
C GLY A 24 31.53 1.37 29.90
N GLU A 25 30.71 1.64 28.91
CA GLU A 25 30.80 2.80 28.03
C GLU A 25 29.44 3.14 27.43
N GLU A 26 29.24 4.35 26.99
CA GLU A 26 28.01 4.82 26.39
C GLU A 26 27.92 4.38 24.92
N LYS A 27 26.75 3.88 24.52
CA LYS A 27 26.46 3.54 23.14
C LYS A 27 26.20 4.83 22.35
N PRO A 28 26.95 5.12 21.28
CA PRO A 28 26.75 6.31 20.50
C PRO A 28 25.40 6.29 19.78
N CYS A 29 24.67 7.41 19.81
CA CYS A 29 23.31 7.51 19.25
C CYS A 29 23.28 7.87 17.77
N ALA A 30 24.29 8.55 17.25
CA ALA A 30 24.35 9.01 15.86
C ALA A 30 25.78 9.12 15.38
N LEU A 31 26.27 8.03 14.79
CA LEU A 31 27.55 8.01 14.10
C LEU A 31 27.35 7.60 12.64
N PRO A 32 28.22 8.06 11.71
CA PRO A 32 28.38 7.49 10.40
C PRO A 32 28.57 5.98 10.49
N TRP A 33 28.14 5.25 9.47
CA TRP A 33 28.16 3.78 9.49
C TRP A 33 29.54 3.18 9.79
N ASP A 34 30.58 3.74 9.18
CA ASP A 34 31.96 3.25 9.33
C ASP A 34 32.49 3.46 10.75
N GLU A 35 32.24 4.63 11.34
CA GLU A 35 32.60 4.96 12.73
C GLU A 35 31.84 4.09 13.72
N TRP A 36 30.54 3.81 13.43
CA TRP A 36 29.74 2.93 14.25
C TRP A 36 30.26 1.49 14.21
N GLN A 37 30.66 0.98 13.05
CA GLN A 37 31.27 -0.34 12.92
C GLN A 37 32.61 -0.42 13.71
N GLN A 38 33.46 0.59 13.59
CA GLN A 38 34.72 0.66 14.30
C GLN A 38 34.54 0.68 15.84
N TRP A 39 33.58 1.51 16.33
CA TRP A 39 33.23 1.52 17.73
C TRP A 39 32.75 0.14 18.21
N ARG A 40 31.87 -0.48 17.47
CA ARG A 40 31.31 -1.81 17.77
C ARG A 40 32.40 -2.87 17.91
N GLU A 41 33.31 -2.93 16.96
CA GLU A 41 34.44 -3.88 16.99
C GLU A 41 35.35 -3.62 18.15
N THR A 42 35.69 -2.38 18.42
CA THR A 42 36.57 -1.97 19.52
C THR A 42 35.95 -2.30 20.88
N SER A 43 34.69 -1.96 21.07
CA SER A 43 33.91 -2.26 22.28
C SER A 43 33.83 -3.78 22.53
N ALA A 44 33.51 -4.54 21.49
CA ALA A 44 33.45 -6.00 21.58
C ALA A 44 34.80 -6.66 21.91
N LYS A 45 35.90 -6.13 21.39
CA LYS A 45 37.25 -6.63 21.69
C LYS A 45 37.69 -6.29 23.11
N LYS A 46 37.34 -5.11 23.61
CA LYS A 46 37.76 -4.60 24.94
C LYS A 46 37.15 -5.40 26.08
N HIS A 47 35.87 -5.72 26.01
CA HIS A 47 35.14 -6.47 27.04
C HIS A 47 34.10 -7.42 26.43
N PRO A 48 34.48 -8.56 25.83
CA PRO A 48 33.59 -9.37 25.00
C PRO A 48 32.33 -9.87 25.73
N TYR A 49 32.46 -10.33 26.98
CA TYR A 49 31.30 -10.80 27.76
C TYR A 49 30.35 -9.69 28.17
N ARG A 50 30.87 -8.55 28.59
CA ARG A 50 30.08 -7.38 28.97
C ARG A 50 29.35 -6.79 27.76
N TYR A 51 30.07 -6.71 26.63
CA TYR A 51 29.50 -6.28 25.35
C TYR A 51 28.38 -7.20 24.90
N TRP A 52 28.62 -8.52 24.90
CA TRP A 52 27.60 -9.49 24.52
C TRP A 52 26.37 -9.42 25.40
N LEU A 53 26.56 -9.30 26.75
CA LEU A 53 25.45 -9.20 27.70
C LEU A 53 24.64 -7.91 27.48
N ALA A 54 25.30 -6.77 27.26
CA ALA A 54 24.65 -5.49 27.05
C ALA A 54 23.92 -5.41 25.71
N GLU A 55 24.43 -6.02 24.64
CA GLU A 55 23.82 -5.95 23.31
C GLU A 55 22.82 -7.11 23.10
N LYS A 56 23.28 -8.35 23.17
CA LYS A 56 22.46 -9.51 22.83
C LYS A 56 21.70 -10.09 24.03
N GLY A 57 22.33 -10.09 25.22
CA GLY A 57 21.71 -10.65 26.42
C GLY A 57 20.48 -9.88 26.85
N LEU A 58 20.58 -8.55 26.92
CA LEU A 58 19.44 -7.70 27.28
C LEU A 58 18.31 -7.72 26.24
N ASP A 59 18.64 -7.72 24.94
CA ASP A 59 17.64 -7.80 23.90
C ASP A 59 16.94 -9.17 23.89
N PHE A 60 17.67 -10.25 24.17
CA PHE A 60 17.09 -11.57 24.35
C PHE A 60 16.14 -11.64 25.55
N LEU A 61 16.54 -11.07 26.70
CA LEU A 61 15.65 -10.97 27.88
C LEU A 61 14.41 -10.11 27.55
N GLN A 62 14.57 -9.02 26.84
CA GLN A 62 13.45 -8.20 26.37
C GLN A 62 12.53 -9.00 25.46
N ASP A 63 13.05 -9.84 24.57
CA ASP A 63 12.27 -10.73 23.72
C ASP A 63 11.42 -11.70 24.55
N ILE A 64 12.00 -12.30 25.61
CA ILE A 64 11.27 -13.19 26.51
C ILE A 64 10.15 -12.45 27.25
N VAL A 65 10.45 -11.28 27.81
CA VAL A 65 9.47 -10.48 28.56
C VAL A 65 8.32 -10.01 27.65
N ASN A 66 8.62 -9.69 26.40
CA ASN A 66 7.60 -9.24 25.44
C ASN A 66 6.87 -10.39 24.72
N LEU A 67 7.33 -11.63 24.86
CA LEU A 67 6.76 -12.79 24.17
C LEU A 67 5.23 -12.90 24.30
N PRO A 68 4.64 -12.71 25.50
CA PRO A 68 3.16 -12.76 25.65
C PRO A 68 2.45 -11.70 24.80
N MET A 69 3.02 -10.49 24.75
CA MET A 69 2.46 -9.38 23.95
C MET A 69 2.65 -9.62 22.44
N ASP A 70 3.77 -10.21 22.03
CA ASP A 70 4.02 -10.57 20.63
C ASP A 70 3.05 -11.69 20.17
N ILE A 71 2.76 -12.65 21.05
CA ILE A 71 1.74 -13.69 20.80
C ILE A 71 0.35 -13.05 20.68
N TYR A 72 -0.04 -12.22 21.64
CA TYR A 72 -1.31 -11.52 21.59
C TYR A 72 -1.46 -10.70 20.30
N HIS A 73 -0.46 -9.89 19.96
CA HIS A 73 -0.45 -9.10 18.73
C HIS A 73 -0.54 -9.98 17.48
N THR A 74 0.15 -11.12 17.46
CA THR A 74 0.08 -12.06 16.33
C THR A 74 -1.33 -12.61 16.15
N ILE A 75 -2.00 -12.97 17.25
CA ILE A 75 -3.39 -13.46 17.25
C ILE A 75 -4.33 -12.34 16.81
N GLU A 76 -4.19 -11.14 17.37
CA GLU A 76 -4.99 -9.96 17.02
C GLU A 76 -4.90 -9.67 15.53
N VAL A 77 -3.69 -9.56 14.97
CA VAL A 77 -3.47 -9.31 13.54
C VAL A 77 -4.03 -10.43 12.68
N TYR A 78 -3.86 -11.70 13.11
CA TYR A 78 -4.43 -12.83 12.38
C TYR A 78 -5.96 -12.79 12.34
N VAL A 79 -6.59 -12.61 13.49
CA VAL A 79 -8.07 -12.54 13.61
C VAL A 79 -8.60 -11.37 12.80
N ARG A 80 -7.98 -10.19 12.95
CA ARG A 80 -8.37 -9.00 12.23
C ARG A 80 -8.28 -9.23 10.71
N ASN A 81 -7.13 -9.67 10.21
CA ASN A 81 -6.92 -9.85 8.78
C ASN A 81 -7.77 -10.99 8.19
N ARG A 82 -8.09 -12.01 8.99
CA ARG A 82 -8.85 -13.18 8.54
C ARG A 82 -10.35 -12.95 8.54
N PHE A 83 -10.89 -12.31 9.58
CA PHE A 83 -12.34 -12.23 9.80
C PHE A 83 -12.93 -10.84 9.58
N PHE A 84 -12.17 -9.79 9.84
CA PHE A 84 -12.65 -8.41 9.70
C PHE A 84 -12.20 -7.78 8.38
N ASP A 85 -10.90 -7.64 8.16
CA ASP A 85 -10.36 -6.99 6.98
C ASP A 85 -10.36 -7.92 5.75
N LYS A 86 -10.37 -9.24 5.98
CA LYS A 86 -10.46 -10.28 4.94
C LYS A 86 -9.40 -10.13 3.84
N LEU A 87 -8.16 -9.83 4.22
CA LEU A 87 -7.04 -9.57 3.28
C LEU A 87 -6.53 -10.82 2.54
N HIS A 88 -7.11 -11.99 2.78
CA HIS A 88 -6.64 -13.26 2.21
C HIS A 88 -7.33 -13.64 0.89
N TYR A 89 -8.25 -12.84 0.40
CA TYR A 89 -8.91 -13.01 -0.88
C TYR A 89 -9.34 -11.67 -1.49
N LEU A 90 -9.47 -11.66 -2.82
CA LEU A 90 -9.99 -10.51 -3.54
C LEU A 90 -11.51 -10.41 -3.36
N LYS A 91 -11.99 -9.20 -3.10
CA LYS A 91 -13.42 -8.91 -2.98
C LYS A 91 -13.94 -8.46 -4.34
N THR A 92 -14.78 -9.23 -4.98
CA THR A 92 -15.30 -8.89 -6.30
C THR A 92 -16.36 -7.80 -6.28
N GLY A 93 -17.06 -7.60 -5.15
CA GLY A 93 -18.20 -6.71 -5.08
C GLY A 93 -19.46 -7.21 -5.81
N LEU A 94 -19.37 -8.35 -6.49
CA LEU A 94 -20.48 -8.93 -7.24
C LEU A 94 -21.59 -9.45 -6.31
N PRO A 95 -22.86 -9.36 -6.70
CA PRO A 95 -23.99 -9.89 -5.94
C PRO A 95 -23.86 -11.38 -5.64
N ALA A 96 -24.23 -11.80 -4.43
CA ALA A 96 -24.25 -13.20 -4.04
C ALA A 96 -25.49 -13.91 -4.66
N GLY A 97 -25.29 -15.16 -5.04
CA GLY A 97 -26.39 -16.00 -5.56
C GLY A 97 -26.49 -16.05 -7.09
N GLU A 98 -25.67 -15.30 -7.78
CA GLU A 98 -25.56 -15.34 -9.23
C GLU A 98 -24.26 -16.06 -9.66
N TYR A 99 -24.28 -16.64 -10.85
CA TYR A 99 -23.09 -17.26 -11.45
C TYR A 99 -22.35 -16.20 -12.28
N TYR A 100 -21.04 -16.11 -12.07
CA TYR A 100 -20.16 -15.25 -12.86
C TYR A 100 -18.96 -16.06 -13.37
N ASP A 101 -18.65 -15.88 -14.63
CA ASP A 101 -17.48 -16.47 -15.26
C ASP A 101 -16.17 -15.97 -14.65
N LEU A 102 -15.09 -16.72 -14.85
CA LEU A 102 -13.80 -16.42 -14.21
C LEU A 102 -13.22 -15.08 -14.65
N ASP A 103 -13.30 -14.76 -15.94
CA ASP A 103 -12.87 -13.49 -16.52
C ASP A 103 -13.56 -12.29 -15.86
N HIS A 104 -14.89 -12.37 -15.74
CA HIS A 104 -15.70 -11.37 -15.05
C HIS A 104 -15.30 -11.20 -13.57
N ARG A 105 -15.10 -12.33 -12.87
CA ARG A 105 -14.67 -12.29 -11.45
C ARG A 105 -13.26 -11.73 -11.29
N ILE A 106 -12.33 -12.00 -12.22
CA ILE A 106 -10.97 -11.44 -12.20
C ILE A 106 -11.04 -9.92 -12.37
N LEU A 107 -11.73 -9.45 -13.40
CA LEU A 107 -11.87 -8.03 -13.67
C LEU A 107 -12.45 -7.29 -12.46
N HIS A 108 -13.62 -7.73 -11.99
CA HIS A 108 -14.28 -7.12 -10.84
C HIS A 108 -13.46 -7.23 -9.55
N GLY A 109 -12.78 -8.34 -9.31
CA GLY A 109 -11.94 -8.52 -8.12
C GLY A 109 -10.78 -7.52 -8.08
N ILE A 110 -10.07 -7.35 -9.19
CA ILE A 110 -8.90 -6.47 -9.25
C ILE A 110 -9.32 -4.99 -9.19
N PHE A 111 -10.35 -4.58 -9.92
CA PHE A 111 -10.82 -3.20 -9.90
C PHE A 111 -11.53 -2.83 -8.59
N ASN A 112 -12.23 -3.76 -7.95
CA ASN A 112 -12.80 -3.49 -6.63
C ASN A 112 -11.71 -3.30 -5.56
N GLU A 113 -10.58 -4.03 -5.64
CA GLU A 113 -9.43 -3.76 -4.78
C GLU A 113 -8.80 -2.38 -5.08
N LEU A 114 -8.78 -1.92 -6.34
CA LEU A 114 -8.39 -0.55 -6.67
C LEU A 114 -9.31 0.48 -6.01
N VAL A 115 -10.62 0.26 -6.02
CA VAL A 115 -11.58 1.13 -5.33
C VAL A 115 -11.30 1.16 -3.82
N ILE A 116 -11.08 0.00 -3.20
CA ILE A 116 -10.73 -0.10 -1.78
C ILE A 116 -9.43 0.64 -1.49
N PHE A 117 -8.42 0.49 -2.35
CA PHE A 117 -7.15 1.20 -2.24
C PHE A 117 -7.37 2.72 -2.24
N VAL A 118 -8.07 3.26 -3.23
CA VAL A 118 -8.32 4.72 -3.35
C VAL A 118 -9.19 5.24 -2.21
N GLU A 119 -10.31 4.57 -1.91
CA GLU A 119 -11.31 5.09 -0.97
C GLU A 119 -10.99 4.82 0.51
N SER A 120 -10.12 3.85 0.80
CA SER A 120 -9.83 3.43 2.17
C SER A 120 -8.36 3.49 2.53
N GLU A 121 -7.48 2.96 1.70
CA GLU A 121 -6.07 2.79 2.06
C GLU A 121 -5.29 4.08 1.85
N GLN A 122 -5.46 4.76 0.73
CA GLN A 122 -4.84 6.06 0.46
C GLN A 122 -5.28 7.15 1.44
N ALA A 123 -6.51 7.08 1.92
CA ALA A 123 -7.01 7.98 2.95
C ALA A 123 -6.20 7.94 4.26
N HIS A 124 -5.49 6.84 4.52
CA HIS A 124 -4.62 6.72 5.69
C HIS A 124 -3.38 7.62 5.59
N LEU A 125 -2.84 7.79 4.39
CA LEU A 125 -1.63 8.60 4.16
C LEU A 125 -1.88 10.09 4.41
N MET A 126 -3.06 10.61 4.08
CA MET A 126 -3.40 12.02 4.31
C MET A 126 -3.38 12.46 5.78
N LYS A 127 -3.49 11.51 6.73
CA LYS A 127 -3.34 11.84 8.16
C LYS A 127 -1.94 12.30 8.54
N ALA A 128 -0.94 11.99 7.72
CA ALA A 128 0.45 12.37 7.94
C ALA A 128 0.77 13.79 7.42
N TYR A 129 -0.10 14.39 6.59
CA TYR A 129 0.15 15.70 5.97
C TYR A 129 -0.30 16.88 6.85
N PRO A 130 0.40 18.03 6.80
CA PRO A 130 0.17 19.16 7.72
C PRO A 130 -1.18 19.84 7.55
N GLU A 131 -1.82 19.75 6.41
CA GLU A 131 -3.11 20.40 6.14
C GLU A 131 -4.30 19.77 6.87
N ARG A 132 -4.14 18.80 7.69
CA ARG A 132 -5.08 18.23 8.68
C ARG A 132 -6.58 18.44 8.42
N LYS A 133 -7.00 18.60 7.17
CA LYS A 133 -8.37 18.84 6.72
C LYS A 133 -9.35 17.79 7.26
N TYR A 134 -8.84 16.57 7.45
CA TYR A 134 -9.62 15.41 7.92
C TYR A 134 -9.33 15.02 9.37
N LYS A 135 -8.75 15.93 10.18
CA LYS A 135 -8.33 15.64 11.56
C LYS A 135 -9.44 15.03 12.45
N PHE A 136 -10.68 15.42 12.21
CA PHE A 136 -11.83 15.01 13.01
C PHE A 136 -12.65 13.86 12.37
N VAL A 137 -12.29 13.40 11.18
CA VAL A 137 -12.97 12.27 10.52
C VAL A 137 -12.49 10.99 11.18
N LYS A 138 -13.39 10.30 11.88
CA LYS A 138 -13.14 8.94 12.38
C LYS A 138 -13.16 7.98 11.21
N GLY A 139 -12.03 7.33 10.95
CA GLY A 139 -11.91 6.32 9.90
C GLY A 139 -11.27 6.84 8.62
N ARG A 140 -11.30 5.99 7.62
CA ARG A 140 -10.80 6.24 6.26
C ARG A 140 -11.90 6.96 5.47
N CYS A 141 -11.51 7.98 4.75
CA CYS A 141 -12.43 8.86 4.02
C CYS A 141 -12.07 8.88 2.53
N LYS A 142 -13.02 8.49 1.68
CA LYS A 142 -12.87 8.52 0.20
C LYS A 142 -12.28 9.85 -0.30
N GLN A 143 -12.81 10.97 0.19
CA GLN A 143 -12.33 12.29 -0.25
C GLN A 143 -10.86 12.53 0.11
N ALA A 144 -10.42 12.03 1.26
CA ALA A 144 -9.01 12.15 1.66
C ALA A 144 -8.09 11.35 0.73
N GLY A 145 -8.50 10.18 0.27
CA GLY A 145 -7.78 9.38 -0.71
C GLY A 145 -7.69 10.08 -2.07
N LEU A 146 -8.80 10.62 -2.55
CA LEU A 146 -8.86 11.37 -3.81
C LEU A 146 -8.01 12.66 -3.75
N ASP A 147 -8.10 13.40 -2.65
CA ASP A 147 -7.31 14.62 -2.45
C ASP A 147 -5.79 14.30 -2.40
N TYR A 148 -5.43 13.17 -1.78
CA TYR A 148 -4.04 12.70 -1.79
C TYR A 148 -3.53 12.41 -3.20
N LEU A 149 -4.26 11.62 -3.97
CA LEU A 149 -3.89 11.28 -5.34
C LEU A 149 -3.84 12.51 -6.26
N ASN A 150 -4.76 13.45 -6.09
CA ASN A 150 -4.75 14.71 -6.82
C ASN A 150 -3.51 15.57 -6.46
N TRP A 151 -3.15 15.63 -5.18
CA TRP A 151 -1.95 16.30 -4.73
C TRP A 151 -0.69 15.61 -5.28
N ALA A 152 -0.60 14.28 -5.12
CA ALA A 152 0.54 13.51 -5.60
C ALA A 152 0.71 13.60 -7.12
N GLY A 153 -0.41 13.66 -7.87
CA GLY A 153 -0.42 13.82 -9.32
C GLY A 153 0.11 15.18 -9.82
N GLN A 154 0.34 16.13 -8.91
CA GLN A 154 0.90 17.46 -9.23
C GLN A 154 2.40 17.57 -8.90
N LEU A 155 3.00 16.56 -8.28
CA LEU A 155 4.41 16.58 -7.88
C LEU A 155 5.32 16.65 -9.08
N LYS A 156 6.28 17.57 -9.02
CA LYS A 156 7.27 17.80 -10.06
C LYS A 156 8.67 17.69 -9.49
N LEU A 157 9.60 17.31 -10.37
CA LEU A 157 11.03 17.33 -10.07
C LEU A 157 11.48 18.79 -9.94
N ASN A 158 11.85 19.20 -8.74
CA ASN A 158 12.29 20.54 -8.39
C ASN A 158 13.48 20.47 -7.42
N GLU A 159 13.82 21.58 -6.80
CA GLU A 159 14.92 21.66 -5.85
C GLU A 159 14.74 20.73 -4.65
N ASP A 160 13.49 20.47 -4.20
CA ASP A 160 13.19 19.56 -3.08
C ASP A 160 13.58 18.10 -3.43
N TYR A 161 13.61 17.77 -4.71
CA TYR A 161 14.06 16.47 -5.25
C TYR A 161 15.51 16.50 -5.73
N GLY A 162 16.24 17.61 -5.50
CA GLY A 162 17.64 17.77 -5.87
C GLY A 162 17.89 18.15 -7.34
N PHE A 163 16.85 18.61 -8.05
CA PHE A 163 16.95 19.07 -9.45
C PHE A 163 17.14 20.59 -9.49
N SER A 164 18.09 21.04 -10.31
CA SER A 164 18.33 22.45 -10.61
C SER A 164 17.47 22.94 -11.78
N PRO A 165 17.12 24.24 -11.88
CA PRO A 165 16.44 24.80 -13.05
C PRO A 165 17.13 24.55 -14.39
N ASP A 166 18.43 24.26 -14.39
CA ASP A 166 19.23 23.97 -15.58
C ASP A 166 19.18 22.49 -15.99
N ASP A 167 18.57 21.61 -15.17
CA ASP A 167 18.45 20.18 -15.47
C ASP A 167 17.35 19.93 -16.49
N GLU A 168 17.60 19.02 -17.44
CA GLU A 168 16.62 18.65 -18.49
C GLU A 168 15.31 18.09 -17.93
N ASP A 169 15.34 17.51 -16.72
CA ASP A 169 14.18 16.90 -16.05
C ASP A 169 13.47 17.86 -15.10
N TYR A 170 13.98 19.07 -14.91
CA TYR A 170 13.34 20.07 -14.07
C TYR A 170 11.90 20.35 -14.50
N ASN A 171 10.98 20.45 -13.54
CA ASN A 171 9.53 20.61 -13.74
C ASN A 171 8.81 19.44 -14.45
N LYS A 172 9.48 18.34 -14.80
CA LYS A 172 8.77 17.13 -15.23
C LYS A 172 8.02 16.47 -14.08
N PRO A 173 6.92 15.75 -14.35
CA PRO A 173 6.22 15.01 -13.30
C PRO A 173 7.13 13.97 -12.67
N THR A 174 7.02 13.79 -11.36
CA THR A 174 7.69 12.67 -10.68
C THR A 174 7.08 11.33 -11.09
N ALA A 175 7.78 10.22 -10.87
CA ALA A 175 7.22 8.88 -11.08
C ALA A 175 5.93 8.70 -10.26
N GLN A 176 5.92 9.18 -9.01
CA GLN A 176 4.73 9.17 -8.15
C GLN A 176 3.57 9.96 -8.75
N ALA A 177 3.84 11.11 -9.39
CA ALA A 177 2.80 11.90 -10.04
C ALA A 177 2.18 11.17 -11.21
N ILE A 178 3.00 10.54 -12.06
CA ILE A 178 2.53 9.75 -13.21
C ILE A 178 1.65 8.60 -12.75
N ASP A 179 2.10 7.84 -11.74
CA ASP A 179 1.35 6.71 -11.20
C ASP A 179 0.05 7.14 -10.53
N SER A 180 0.06 8.23 -9.77
CA SER A 180 -1.14 8.77 -9.11
C SER A 180 -2.19 9.23 -10.12
N GLN A 181 -1.78 9.89 -11.20
CA GLN A 181 -2.69 10.25 -12.29
C GLN A 181 -3.27 9.02 -12.97
N LYS A 182 -2.46 7.98 -13.18
CA LYS A 182 -2.92 6.73 -13.79
C LYS A 182 -3.90 5.98 -12.89
N ILE A 183 -3.64 5.93 -11.59
CA ILE A 183 -4.56 5.37 -10.59
C ILE A 183 -5.92 6.08 -10.64
N LEU A 184 -5.93 7.42 -10.65
CA LEU A 184 -7.17 8.20 -10.75
C LEU A 184 -7.92 7.96 -12.06
N GLN A 185 -7.21 7.87 -13.19
CA GLN A 185 -7.81 7.56 -14.49
C GLN A 185 -8.51 6.21 -14.48
N LEU A 186 -7.83 5.16 -13.98
CA LEU A 186 -8.38 3.80 -13.90
C LEU A 186 -9.54 3.70 -12.91
N TYR A 187 -9.43 4.37 -11.77
CA TYR A 187 -10.49 4.45 -10.77
C TYR A 187 -11.76 5.10 -11.33
N ASN A 188 -11.64 6.27 -11.97
CA ASN A 188 -12.78 6.96 -12.58
C ASN A 188 -13.38 6.15 -13.72
N TRP A 189 -12.54 5.59 -14.60
CA TRP A 189 -13.00 4.71 -15.67
C TRP A 189 -13.83 3.52 -15.14
N TRP A 190 -13.37 2.90 -14.03
CA TRP A 190 -14.09 1.79 -13.41
C TRP A 190 -15.46 2.20 -12.87
N LEU A 191 -15.56 3.35 -12.23
CA LEU A 191 -16.85 3.87 -11.75
C LEU A 191 -17.80 4.22 -12.90
N ASP A 192 -17.25 4.77 -13.99
CA ASP A 192 -18.04 5.13 -15.18
C ASP A 192 -18.49 3.90 -15.96
N ARG A 193 -17.77 2.78 -15.83
CA ARG A 193 -18.09 1.51 -16.50
C ARG A 193 -19.49 0.98 -16.13
N ASP A 194 -19.94 1.17 -14.91
CA ASP A 194 -21.27 0.74 -14.45
C ASP A 194 -22.40 1.48 -15.17
N TYR A 195 -22.11 2.63 -15.79
CA TYR A 195 -23.05 3.41 -16.60
C TYR A 195 -23.03 3.06 -18.09
N ARG A 196 -22.24 2.05 -18.51
CA ARG A 196 -22.25 1.59 -19.89
C ARG A 196 -23.66 1.09 -20.27
N VAL A 197 -24.12 1.51 -21.42
CA VAL A 197 -25.39 1.04 -21.95
C VAL A 197 -25.25 -0.38 -22.44
N SER A 198 -26.16 -1.26 -22.01
CA SER A 198 -26.19 -2.64 -22.52
C SER A 198 -26.37 -2.65 -24.03
N PRO A 199 -25.56 -3.40 -24.79
CA PRO A 199 -25.75 -3.55 -26.22
C PRO A 199 -27.16 -4.02 -26.58
N TYR A 200 -27.77 -4.86 -25.76
CA TYR A 200 -29.13 -5.33 -25.94
C TYR A 200 -30.16 -4.21 -25.85
N ASP A 201 -29.97 -3.25 -24.95
CA ASP A 201 -30.90 -2.11 -24.80
C ASP A 201 -30.85 -1.14 -25.97
N LEU A 202 -29.68 -0.98 -26.58
CA LEU A 202 -29.48 -0.10 -27.73
C LEU A 202 -30.12 -0.65 -29.00
N PHE A 203 -30.10 -1.97 -29.19
CA PHE A 203 -30.47 -2.60 -30.47
C PHE A 203 -31.82 -3.33 -30.45
N THR A 204 -32.58 -3.32 -29.34
CA THR A 204 -33.92 -3.95 -29.23
C THR A 204 -34.96 -3.37 -30.19
N LYS A 205 -34.74 -2.19 -30.78
CA LYS A 205 -35.72 -1.49 -31.65
C LYS A 205 -35.53 -1.72 -33.14
N GLU A 206 -34.48 -2.43 -33.59
CA GLU A 206 -34.29 -2.71 -35.00
C GLU A 206 -35.02 -4.00 -35.41
N LYS A 207 -35.85 -3.92 -36.47
CA LYS A 207 -36.74 -5.01 -36.91
C LYS A 207 -36.06 -6.13 -37.69
N ASP A 208 -34.76 -6.04 -37.94
CA ASP A 208 -34.04 -6.99 -38.82
C ASP A 208 -33.05 -7.85 -37.98
N GLY A 209 -33.50 -9.06 -37.58
CA GLY A 209 -32.82 -9.90 -36.59
C GLY A 209 -31.37 -10.27 -36.92
N LYS A 210 -30.96 -10.37 -38.17
CA LYS A 210 -29.57 -10.69 -38.54
C LYS A 210 -28.59 -9.53 -38.32
N TYR A 211 -29.06 -8.31 -38.49
CA TYR A 211 -28.22 -7.12 -38.31
C TYR A 211 -28.05 -6.77 -36.84
N TYR A 212 -29.01 -7.11 -36.04
CA TYR A 212 -29.07 -6.91 -34.61
C TYR A 212 -27.95 -7.65 -33.85
N TYR A 213 -27.85 -8.98 -34.03
CA TYR A 213 -26.86 -9.78 -33.33
C TYR A 213 -25.42 -9.38 -33.68
N ARG A 214 -25.15 -9.06 -34.92
CA ARG A 214 -23.80 -8.62 -35.33
C ARG A 214 -23.36 -7.31 -34.66
N LYS A 215 -24.27 -6.35 -34.52
CA LYS A 215 -23.97 -5.09 -33.82
C LYS A 215 -23.78 -5.29 -32.32
N ILE A 216 -24.53 -6.19 -31.72
CA ILE A 216 -24.34 -6.58 -30.32
C ILE A 216 -22.96 -7.17 -30.14
N ASP A 217 -22.62 -8.19 -30.93
CA ASP A 217 -21.32 -8.86 -30.87
C ASP A 217 -20.15 -7.86 -31.06
N GLU A 218 -20.26 -6.95 -32.04
CA GLU A 218 -19.25 -5.92 -32.29
C GLU A 218 -19.08 -4.98 -31.09
N MET A 219 -20.18 -4.65 -30.39
CA MET A 219 -20.13 -3.75 -29.24
C MET A 219 -19.64 -4.47 -27.97
N GLU A 220 -20.06 -5.72 -27.76
CA GLU A 220 -19.52 -6.56 -26.68
C GLU A 220 -18.03 -6.76 -26.83
N HIS A 221 -17.58 -7.12 -28.02
CA HIS A 221 -16.15 -7.28 -28.31
C HIS A 221 -15.35 -6.00 -28.02
N LYS A 222 -15.89 -4.83 -28.40
CA LYS A 222 -15.28 -3.54 -28.10
C LYS A 222 -15.18 -3.28 -26.57
N TYR A 223 -16.19 -3.65 -25.82
CA TYR A 223 -16.16 -3.53 -24.36
C TYR A 223 -15.15 -4.47 -23.73
N ASP A 224 -15.05 -5.71 -24.21
CA ASP A 224 -14.07 -6.69 -23.74
C ASP A 224 -12.62 -6.28 -24.05
N GLU A 225 -12.39 -5.69 -25.24
CA GLU A 225 -11.09 -5.13 -25.60
C GLU A 225 -10.72 -3.97 -24.65
N GLU A 226 -11.63 -3.04 -24.41
CA GLU A 226 -11.40 -1.93 -23.49
C GLU A 226 -11.15 -2.41 -22.06
N ASP A 227 -11.94 -3.36 -21.55
CA ASP A 227 -11.76 -3.96 -20.23
C ASP A 227 -10.39 -4.63 -20.09
N THR A 228 -9.97 -5.35 -21.14
CA THR A 228 -8.64 -6.00 -21.20
C THR A 228 -7.51 -4.98 -21.18
N GLU A 229 -7.61 -3.90 -21.98
CA GLU A 229 -6.61 -2.84 -22.00
C GLU A 229 -6.47 -2.19 -20.62
N LYS A 230 -7.59 -1.88 -19.96
CA LYS A 230 -7.58 -1.25 -18.63
C LYS A 230 -7.05 -2.19 -17.55
N LEU A 231 -7.33 -3.48 -17.64
CA LEU A 231 -6.75 -4.49 -16.75
C LEU A 231 -5.23 -4.57 -16.91
N ILE A 232 -4.73 -4.55 -18.14
CA ILE A 232 -3.29 -4.54 -18.44
C ILE A 232 -2.64 -3.25 -17.89
N GLU A 233 -3.28 -2.09 -18.05
CA GLU A 233 -2.80 -0.84 -17.50
C GLU A 233 -2.67 -0.92 -15.97
N LEU A 234 -3.67 -1.45 -15.28
CA LEU A 234 -3.66 -1.61 -13.82
C LEU A 234 -2.55 -2.56 -13.36
N ILE A 235 -2.37 -3.68 -14.05
CA ILE A 235 -1.29 -4.64 -13.74
C ILE A 235 0.10 -3.99 -13.88
N LYS A 236 0.29 -3.12 -14.87
CA LYS A 236 1.58 -2.41 -15.08
C LYS A 236 1.94 -1.50 -13.90
N ILE A 237 0.96 -0.85 -13.29
CA ILE A 237 1.19 0.07 -12.16
C ILE A 237 1.03 -0.58 -10.79
N ARG A 238 0.86 -1.91 -10.72
CA ARG A 238 0.61 -2.61 -9.44
C ARG A 238 1.66 -2.35 -8.35
N SER A 239 2.92 -2.09 -8.76
CA SER A 239 4.01 -1.79 -7.82
C SER A 239 3.84 -0.45 -7.11
N SER A 240 2.98 0.42 -7.60
CA SER A 240 2.67 1.73 -7.02
C SER A 240 1.41 1.71 -6.14
N LEU A 241 0.72 0.54 -6.07
CA LEU A 241 -0.43 0.30 -5.21
C LEU A 241 0.04 -0.23 -3.85
N TRP A 242 0.73 0.60 -3.08
CA TRP A 242 1.20 0.27 -1.74
C TRP A 242 0.82 1.38 -0.74
N THR A 243 0.69 1.01 0.53
CA THR A 243 0.36 1.91 1.66
C THR A 243 1.32 1.73 2.83
#